data_9bf9e29141e01f8a28759441b99b48e8
#
_entry.id   9bf9e29141e01f8a28759441b99b48e8
#
_cell.length_a   1.000
_cell.length_b   1.000
_cell.length_c   1.000
_cell.angle_alpha   90.00
_cell.angle_beta   90.00
_cell.angle_gamma   90.00
#
_symmetry.space_group_name_H-M   'P 1'
#
loop_
_entity.id
_entity.type
_entity.pdbx_description
1 polymer ?
#
loop_
_entity_poly.entity_id
_entity_poly.type
_entity_poly.pdbx_seq_one_letter_code
_entity_poly.pdbx_strand_id
1 'polypeptide(L)'
;SLKALKDDRLIFTGYVHDPDVLAALYHHCYVYVHGHEFGGTNPTMIKAMAYGCAILALDTVFNKEMLNNDSYGIYFEKTQTAVRQQINYVDQHTKKIKELRQNSHMGITDKYNWDCITDQYLEVFRRLAEK
;
A
#
# COMPACT_ATOMS: atom_id res chain seq x y z
N SER A 1 8.59 21.65 -8.31
CA SER A 1 9.22 20.34 -8.06
C SER A 1 9.39 20.15 -6.54
N LEU A 2 9.05 18.98 -6.01
CA LEU A 2 9.26 18.67 -4.57
C LEU A 2 10.71 18.85 -4.15
N LYS A 3 11.67 18.60 -5.04
CA LYS A 3 13.10 18.83 -4.80
C LYS A 3 13.48 20.30 -4.58
N ALA A 4 12.60 21.23 -4.92
CA ALA A 4 12.82 22.67 -4.65
C ALA A 4 12.41 23.06 -3.22
N LEU A 5 11.70 22.19 -2.50
CA LEU A 5 11.37 22.39 -1.09
C LEU A 5 12.64 22.13 -0.27
N LYS A 6 13.19 23.19 0.32
CA LYS A 6 14.32 23.11 1.27
C LYS A 6 13.74 22.85 2.66
N ASP A 7 13.54 21.59 3.01
CA ASP A 7 13.10 21.19 4.35
C ASP A 7 13.91 19.95 4.74
N ASP A 8 14.67 20.05 5.83
CA ASP A 8 15.58 19.00 6.30
C ASP A 8 14.85 17.71 6.71
N ARG A 9 13.53 17.78 6.87
CA ARG A 9 12.69 16.60 7.11
C ARG A 9 12.39 15.79 5.83
N LEU A 10 12.66 16.36 4.65
CA LEU A 10 12.46 15.74 3.35
C LEU A 10 13.76 15.09 2.85
N ILE A 11 13.81 13.79 2.91
CA ILE A 11 14.96 13.00 2.45
C ILE A 11 14.63 12.37 1.10
N PHE A 12 15.36 12.75 0.06
CA PHE A 12 15.25 12.17 -1.27
C PHE A 12 16.33 11.10 -1.46
N THR A 13 15.98 9.84 -1.25
CA THR A 13 16.93 8.72 -1.32
C THR A 13 17.42 8.42 -2.74
N GLY A 14 16.71 8.93 -3.76
CA GLY A 14 16.92 8.45 -5.13
C GLY A 14 16.48 7.00 -5.30
N TYR A 15 17.11 6.32 -6.27
CA TYR A 15 16.86 4.89 -6.47
C TYR A 15 17.66 4.06 -5.47
N VAL A 16 17.00 3.22 -4.69
CA VAL A 16 17.62 2.32 -3.72
C VAL A 16 17.85 0.96 -4.40
N HIS A 17 19.09 0.66 -4.74
CA HIS A 17 19.50 -0.58 -5.42
C HIS A 17 19.61 -1.77 -4.47
N ASP A 18 20.01 -1.51 -3.23
CA ASP A 18 20.23 -2.53 -2.22
C ASP A 18 18.88 -3.04 -1.68
N PRO A 19 18.56 -4.34 -1.85
CA PRO A 19 17.29 -4.91 -1.41
C PRO A 19 17.13 -4.89 0.11
N ASP A 20 18.22 -5.02 0.88
CA ASP A 20 18.17 -5.03 2.34
C ASP A 20 17.89 -3.63 2.88
N VAL A 21 18.49 -2.60 2.28
CA VAL A 21 18.19 -1.20 2.60
C VAL A 21 16.73 -0.88 2.25
N LEU A 22 16.24 -1.33 1.09
CA LEU A 22 14.85 -1.13 0.70
C LEU A 22 13.88 -1.84 1.65
N ALA A 23 14.19 -3.06 2.04
CA ALA A 23 13.42 -3.82 3.02
C ALA A 23 13.37 -3.12 4.38
N ALA A 24 14.52 -2.60 4.85
CA ALA A 24 14.60 -1.84 6.09
C ALA A 24 13.75 -0.56 6.04
N LEU A 25 13.78 0.17 4.93
CA LEU A 25 12.92 1.35 4.73
C LEU A 25 11.44 1.01 4.85
N TYR A 26 10.97 -0.06 4.22
CA TYR A 26 9.58 -0.51 4.35
C TYR A 26 9.28 -0.96 5.79
N HIS A 27 10.15 -1.80 6.37
CA HIS A 27 9.92 -2.37 7.70
C HIS A 27 9.84 -1.30 8.80
N HIS A 28 10.68 -0.28 8.72
CA HIS A 28 10.79 0.76 9.75
C HIS A 28 9.93 2.00 9.46
N CYS A 29 9.32 2.13 8.27
CA CYS A 29 8.46 3.28 8.02
C CYS A 29 7.24 3.26 8.96
N TYR A 30 6.84 4.43 9.44
CA TYR A 30 5.64 4.57 10.28
C TYR A 30 4.37 4.34 9.47
N VAL A 31 4.27 4.98 8.31
CA VAL A 31 3.18 4.84 7.34
C VAL A 31 3.77 4.93 5.93
N TYR A 32 3.32 4.06 5.04
CA TYR A 32 3.63 4.13 3.62
C TYR A 32 2.54 4.92 2.89
N VAL A 33 2.89 6.06 2.30
CA VAL A 33 1.95 6.91 1.54
C VAL A 33 1.94 6.49 0.08
N HIS A 34 0.78 6.09 -0.43
CA HIS A 34 0.58 5.61 -1.79
C HIS A 34 -0.33 6.54 -2.59
N GLY A 35 0.25 7.36 -3.45
CA GLY A 35 -0.48 8.35 -4.27
C GLY A 35 -0.81 7.90 -5.69
N HIS A 36 -0.68 6.59 -6.01
CA HIS A 36 -0.94 6.09 -7.36
C HIS A 36 -2.44 6.13 -7.67
N GLU A 37 -2.79 6.74 -8.82
CA GLU A 37 -4.18 7.03 -9.18
C GLU A 37 -4.77 5.99 -10.12
N PHE A 38 -3.97 5.50 -11.08
CA PHE A 38 -4.44 4.62 -12.14
C PHE A 38 -3.66 3.30 -12.14
N GLY A 39 -4.34 2.25 -12.59
CA GLY A 39 -3.74 0.94 -12.79
C GLY A 39 -4.33 -0.12 -11.87
N GLY A 40 -4.04 -1.38 -12.15
CA GLY A 40 -4.45 -2.53 -11.33
C GLY A 40 -3.56 -2.72 -10.10
N THR A 41 -3.25 -3.96 -9.82
CA THR A 41 -2.39 -4.36 -8.70
C THR A 41 -1.02 -3.67 -8.74
N ASN A 42 -0.69 -2.90 -7.72
CA ASN A 42 0.56 -2.15 -7.66
C ASN A 42 1.64 -2.93 -6.88
N PRO A 43 2.76 -3.33 -7.53
CA PRO A 43 3.80 -4.13 -6.88
C PRO A 43 4.47 -3.45 -5.68
N THR A 44 4.59 -2.11 -5.69
CA THR A 44 5.20 -1.40 -4.55
C THR A 44 4.29 -1.38 -3.33
N MET A 45 2.97 -1.29 -3.52
CA MET A 45 2.02 -1.41 -2.42
C MET A 45 1.98 -2.84 -1.86
N ILE A 46 2.03 -3.87 -2.72
CA ILE A 46 2.17 -5.27 -2.27
C ILE A 46 3.41 -5.44 -1.40
N LYS A 47 4.56 -4.91 -1.83
CA LYS A 47 5.79 -4.95 -1.02
C LYS A 47 5.60 -4.25 0.33
N ALA A 48 5.03 -3.05 0.34
CA ALA A 48 4.77 -2.33 1.58
C ALA A 48 3.88 -3.13 2.54
N MET A 49 2.81 -3.75 2.03
CA MET A 49 1.93 -4.62 2.82
C MET A 49 2.68 -5.85 3.35
N ALA A 50 3.48 -6.52 2.51
CA ALA A 50 4.26 -7.70 2.89
C ALA A 50 5.28 -7.40 4.01
N TYR A 51 5.86 -6.19 4.02
CA TYR A 51 6.75 -5.74 5.10
C TYR A 51 6.01 -5.18 6.32
N GLY A 52 4.69 -5.25 6.37
CA GLY A 52 3.90 -4.82 7.51
C GLY A 52 3.79 -3.30 7.66
N CYS A 53 3.78 -2.56 6.54
CA CYS A 53 3.52 -1.13 6.59
C CYS A 53 2.03 -0.85 6.83
N ALA A 54 1.72 0.17 7.64
CA ALA A 54 0.41 0.81 7.54
C ALA A 54 0.34 1.59 6.24
N ILE A 55 -0.74 1.44 5.50
CA ILE A 55 -0.92 2.07 4.18
C ILE A 55 -1.87 3.26 4.29
N LEU A 56 -1.40 4.44 3.83
CA LEU A 56 -2.22 5.62 3.58
C LEU A 56 -2.29 5.82 2.06
N ALA A 57 -3.40 5.43 1.43
CA ALA A 57 -3.56 5.41 -0.01
C ALA A 57 -4.47 6.51 -0.53
N LEU A 58 -4.24 6.94 -1.78
CA LEU A 58 -5.20 7.75 -2.52
C LEU A 58 -6.52 6.98 -2.67
N ASP A 59 -7.65 7.64 -2.40
CA ASP A 59 -8.98 7.04 -2.54
C ASP A 59 -9.30 6.78 -4.02
N THR A 60 -9.10 5.52 -4.42
CA THR A 60 -9.44 5.01 -5.75
C THR A 60 -10.05 3.62 -5.62
N VAL A 61 -10.83 3.20 -6.62
CA VAL A 61 -11.39 1.85 -6.67
C VAL A 61 -10.31 0.77 -6.64
N PHE A 62 -9.17 1.02 -7.29
CA PHE A 62 -8.03 0.09 -7.34
C PHE A 62 -7.35 -0.08 -5.99
N ASN A 63 -7.11 1.02 -5.29
CA ASN A 63 -6.47 0.99 -3.98
C ASN A 63 -7.42 0.37 -2.93
N LYS A 64 -8.73 0.67 -3.01
CA LYS A 64 -9.74 0.03 -2.15
C LYS A 64 -9.81 -1.48 -2.37
N GLU A 65 -9.75 -1.93 -3.62
CA GLU A 65 -9.72 -3.34 -3.94
C GLU A 65 -8.48 -4.04 -3.35
N MET A 66 -7.30 -3.43 -3.49
CA MET A 66 -6.05 -3.97 -2.96
C MET A 66 -6.04 -4.07 -1.45
N LEU A 67 -6.59 -3.08 -0.77
CA LEU A 67 -6.60 -2.97 0.70
C LEU A 67 -7.84 -3.60 1.34
N ASN A 68 -8.64 -4.32 0.57
CA ASN A 68 -9.90 -4.90 1.00
C ASN A 68 -10.78 -3.87 1.73
N ASN A 69 -11.04 -2.77 1.04
CA ASN A 69 -11.63 -1.56 1.61
C ASN A 69 -10.81 -1.09 2.84
N ASP A 70 -11.43 -0.88 3.98
CA ASP A 70 -10.78 -0.31 5.17
C ASP A 70 -10.00 -1.34 6.03
N SER A 71 -9.87 -2.60 5.56
CA SER A 71 -9.27 -3.67 6.35
C SER A 71 -7.76 -3.48 6.53
N TYR A 72 -7.05 -3.03 5.49
CA TYR A 72 -5.58 -3.00 5.46
C TYR A 72 -4.98 -1.63 5.20
N GLY A 73 -5.81 -0.57 5.15
CA GLY A 73 -5.32 0.79 4.93
C GLY A 73 -6.33 1.86 5.27
N ILE A 74 -5.92 3.10 5.12
CA ILE A 74 -6.74 4.30 5.21
C ILE A 74 -6.54 5.14 3.96
N TYR A 75 -7.47 6.07 3.67
CA TYR A 75 -7.51 6.75 2.39
C TYR A 75 -7.52 8.27 2.54
N PHE A 76 -7.03 8.95 1.51
CA PHE A 76 -7.14 10.40 1.35
C PHE A 76 -7.67 10.75 -0.04
N GLU A 77 -8.46 11.79 -0.11
CA GLU A 77 -8.87 12.39 -1.37
C GLU A 77 -7.73 13.20 -2.01
N LYS A 78 -7.75 13.36 -3.34
CA LYS A 78 -6.72 14.07 -4.11
C LYS A 78 -6.77 15.60 -3.90
N THR A 79 -6.72 16.02 -2.65
CA THR A 79 -6.65 17.44 -2.28
C THR A 79 -5.61 17.66 -1.19
N GLN A 80 -4.98 18.83 -1.20
CA GLN A 80 -3.98 19.20 -0.18
C GLN A 80 -4.59 19.16 1.24
N THR A 81 -5.83 19.59 1.37
CA THR A 81 -6.55 19.59 2.66
C THR A 81 -6.77 18.18 3.18
N ALA A 82 -7.23 17.26 2.33
CA ALA A 82 -7.46 15.88 2.71
C ALA A 82 -6.15 15.16 3.11
N VAL A 83 -5.08 15.37 2.35
CA VAL A 83 -3.75 14.83 2.70
C VAL A 83 -3.31 15.33 4.09
N ARG A 84 -3.41 16.64 4.34
CA ARG A 84 -3.07 17.23 5.64
C ARG A 84 -3.93 16.63 6.77
N GLN A 85 -5.23 16.50 6.57
CA GLN A 85 -6.14 15.92 7.55
C GLN A 85 -5.77 14.48 7.87
N GLN A 86 -5.45 13.66 6.85
CA GLN A 86 -5.09 12.27 7.06
C GLN A 86 -3.71 12.10 7.71
N ILE A 87 -2.73 12.95 7.40
CA ILE A 87 -1.44 12.95 8.12
C ILE A 87 -1.66 13.26 9.59
N ASN A 88 -2.47 14.27 9.93
CA ASN A 88 -2.79 14.59 11.32
C ASN A 88 -3.56 13.44 12.00
N TYR A 89 -4.49 12.80 11.29
CA TYR A 89 -5.20 11.63 11.79
C TYR A 89 -4.23 10.49 12.14
N VAL A 90 -3.28 10.18 11.27
CA VAL A 90 -2.26 9.16 11.49
C VAL A 90 -1.44 9.43 12.76
N ASP A 91 -1.03 10.67 12.97
CA ASP A 91 -0.27 11.07 14.16
C ASP A 91 -1.07 10.91 15.46
N GLN A 92 -2.37 11.17 15.41
CA GLN A 92 -3.25 11.11 16.59
C GLN A 92 -3.77 9.69 16.88
N HIS A 93 -3.75 8.77 15.91
CA HIS A 93 -4.37 7.45 16.04
C HIS A 93 -3.34 6.31 16.00
N THR A 94 -2.33 6.40 16.86
CA THR A 94 -1.22 5.43 16.91
C THR A 94 -1.66 3.98 17.11
N LYS A 95 -2.76 3.74 17.84
CA LYS A 95 -3.33 2.40 18.02
C LYS A 95 -3.82 1.82 16.70
N LYS A 96 -4.56 2.62 15.91
CA LYS A 96 -5.04 2.21 14.59
C LYS A 96 -3.88 1.91 13.63
N ILE A 97 -2.84 2.73 13.66
CA ILE A 97 -1.64 2.51 12.84
C ILE A 97 -0.93 1.20 13.23
N LYS A 98 -0.81 0.90 14.51
CA LYS A 98 -0.25 -0.38 14.98
C LYS A 98 -1.08 -1.57 14.50
N GLU A 99 -2.40 -1.49 14.61
CA GLU A 99 -3.33 -2.52 14.12
C GLU A 99 -3.17 -2.76 12.61
N LEU A 100 -3.16 -1.69 11.81
CA LEU A 100 -2.93 -1.79 10.37
C LEU A 100 -1.58 -2.40 10.03
N ARG A 101 -0.52 -2.05 10.75
CA ARG A 101 0.81 -2.66 10.59
C ARG A 101 0.82 -4.15 10.87
N GLN A 102 0.10 -4.59 11.89
CA GLN A 102 -0.01 -6.01 12.25
C GLN A 102 -0.80 -6.82 11.22
N ASN A 103 -1.80 -6.20 10.60
CA ASN A 103 -2.75 -6.90 9.74
C ASN A 103 -2.44 -6.76 8.25
N SER A 104 -1.66 -5.78 7.81
CA SER A 104 -1.47 -5.49 6.38
C SER A 104 -0.93 -6.68 5.57
N HIS A 105 -0.07 -7.52 6.16
CA HIS A 105 0.46 -8.72 5.51
C HIS A 105 -0.62 -9.77 5.21
N MET A 106 -1.74 -9.78 5.98
CA MET A 106 -2.84 -10.71 5.76
C MET A 106 -3.49 -10.49 4.39
N GLY A 107 -3.56 -9.23 3.93
CA GLY A 107 -4.05 -8.92 2.59
C GLY A 107 -3.24 -9.57 1.48
N ILE A 108 -1.95 -9.87 1.74
CA ILE A 108 -1.09 -10.60 0.81
C ILE A 108 -1.40 -12.09 0.85
N THR A 109 -1.43 -12.68 2.05
CA THR A 109 -1.69 -14.12 2.23
C THR A 109 -3.06 -14.53 1.76
N ASP A 110 -4.06 -13.66 1.90
CA ASP A 110 -5.45 -13.95 1.55
C ASP A 110 -5.73 -13.82 0.04
N LYS A 111 -5.05 -12.92 -0.65
CA LYS A 111 -5.42 -12.57 -2.03
C LYS A 111 -4.25 -12.64 -3.02
N TYR A 112 -3.04 -12.26 -2.63
CA TYR A 112 -1.90 -12.09 -3.54
C TYR A 112 -0.84 -13.19 -3.39
N ASN A 113 -1.27 -14.43 -3.16
CA ASN A 113 -0.42 -15.61 -3.20
C ASN A 113 -0.61 -16.38 -4.51
N TRP A 114 0.41 -17.14 -4.91
CA TRP A 114 0.42 -17.86 -6.18
C TRP A 114 -0.66 -18.93 -6.28
N ASP A 115 -0.99 -19.61 -5.18
CA ASP A 115 -2.01 -20.67 -5.18
C ASP A 115 -3.40 -20.07 -5.49
N CYS A 116 -3.77 -18.99 -4.80
CA CYS A 116 -5.02 -18.28 -5.04
C CYS A 116 -5.12 -17.74 -6.49
N ILE A 117 -4.05 -17.15 -7.01
CA ILE A 117 -4.02 -16.64 -8.38
C ILE A 117 -4.12 -17.79 -9.40
N THR A 118 -3.40 -18.88 -9.17
CA THR A 118 -3.43 -20.06 -10.04
C THR A 118 -4.84 -20.67 -10.09
N ASP A 119 -5.51 -20.81 -8.96
CA ASP A 119 -6.86 -21.34 -8.88
C ASP A 119 -7.85 -20.46 -9.65
N GLN A 120 -7.73 -19.14 -9.57
CA GLN A 120 -8.56 -18.21 -10.35
C GLN A 120 -8.35 -18.38 -11.86
N TYR A 121 -7.11 -18.53 -12.33
CA TYR A 121 -6.82 -18.82 -13.74
C TYR A 121 -7.39 -20.16 -14.17
N LEU A 122 -7.21 -21.23 -13.38
CA LEU A 122 -7.74 -22.54 -13.66
C LEU A 122 -9.28 -22.52 -13.78
N GLU A 123 -9.96 -21.78 -12.93
CA GLU A 123 -11.41 -21.62 -13.00
C GLU A 123 -11.85 -20.97 -14.32
N VAL A 124 -11.16 -19.90 -14.74
CA VAL A 124 -11.44 -19.26 -16.04
C VAL A 124 -11.21 -20.23 -17.19
N PHE A 125 -10.11 -20.97 -17.19
CA PHE A 125 -9.80 -21.94 -18.26
C PHE A 125 -10.83 -23.07 -18.31
N ARG A 126 -11.28 -23.61 -17.18
CA ARG A 126 -12.34 -24.63 -17.15
C ARG A 126 -13.64 -24.13 -17.76
N ARG A 127 -14.09 -22.92 -17.37
CA ARG A 127 -15.29 -22.30 -17.95
C ARG A 127 -15.20 -22.08 -19.46
N LEU A 128 -14.00 -21.82 -19.99
CA LEU A 128 -13.81 -21.64 -21.42
C LEU A 128 -13.75 -22.98 -22.17
N ALA A 129 -13.25 -24.04 -21.54
CA ALA A 129 -13.16 -25.38 -22.13
C ALA A 129 -14.52 -26.12 -22.18
N GLU A 130 -15.49 -25.72 -21.34
CA GLU A 130 -16.83 -26.29 -21.28
C GLU A 130 -17.81 -25.66 -22.29
N LYS A 131 -17.40 -24.67 -23.06
CA LYS A 131 -18.14 -24.02 -24.15
C LYS A 131 -17.79 -24.61 -25.51
#